data_2a8dcece2b68e1a0160cd2b887d12694
#
_entry.id   2a8dcece2b68e1a0160cd2b887d12694
#
_cell.length_a   1.000
_cell.length_b   1.000
_cell.length_c   1.000
_cell.angle_alpha   90.00
_cell.angle_beta   90.00
_cell.angle_gamma   90.00
#
_symmetry.space_group_name_H-M   'P 1'
#
loop_
_entity.id
_entity.type
_entity.pdbx_description
1 polymer ?
#
loop_
_entity_poly.entity_id
_entity_poly.type
_entity_poly.pdbx_seq_one_letter_code
_entity_poly.pdbx_strand_id
1 'polypeptide(L)'
;WRIGNAGPERGTQNTLTLKARLTAQGDSLLLNGQKFYSTGALFAHWVAVKALNDDGKQVMAFVRRGTPGLRIVDDWSGFGQRTTASGTVLLNNVPVDAELVIDNWRLSETPTTQGAVSQLIQAAIDLGIAREAIDDSTRFVREKARPWIDANVERASDDLYVIADIGKLK
;
A
#
# COMPACT_ATOMS: atom_id res chain seq x y z
N TRP A 1 15.52 -12.72 2.45
CA TRP A 1 14.19 -12.92 1.86
C TRP A 1 13.45 -11.59 1.75
N ARG A 2 12.62 -11.44 0.70
CA ARG A 2 11.69 -10.30 0.53
C ARG A 2 10.27 -10.84 0.60
N ILE A 3 9.40 -10.13 1.31
CA ILE A 3 7.98 -10.47 1.44
C ILE A 3 7.18 -9.36 0.76
N GLY A 4 6.30 -9.73 -0.15
CA GLY A 4 5.33 -8.83 -0.79
C GLY A 4 3.98 -8.89 -0.13
N ASN A 5 3.20 -7.83 -0.28
CA ASN A 5 1.85 -7.74 0.26
C ASN A 5 0.80 -8.25 -0.76
N ALA A 6 -0.25 -8.91 -0.28
CA ALA A 6 -1.44 -9.25 -1.06
C ALA A 6 -2.70 -9.19 -0.16
N GLY A 7 -3.02 -7.99 0.30
CA GLY A 7 -4.16 -7.74 1.21
C GLY A 7 -5.41 -7.23 0.51
N PRO A 8 -5.37 -6.08 -0.17
CA PRO A 8 -6.56 -5.40 -0.69
C PRO A 8 -7.29 -6.16 -1.80
N GLU A 9 -8.59 -5.95 -1.85
CA GLU A 9 -9.49 -6.46 -2.90
C GLU A 9 -10.31 -5.32 -3.51
N ARG A 10 -10.82 -5.52 -4.72
CA ARG A 10 -11.73 -4.60 -5.39
C ARG A 10 -13.17 -5.12 -5.35
N GLY A 11 -14.13 -4.20 -5.37
CA GLY A 11 -15.55 -4.54 -5.41
C GLY A 11 -16.06 -5.24 -4.13
N THR A 12 -15.44 -4.96 -3.00
CA THR A 12 -15.91 -5.31 -1.66
C THR A 12 -16.58 -4.08 -1.01
N GLN A 13 -17.45 -4.31 -0.04
CA GLN A 13 -18.20 -3.24 0.64
C GLN A 13 -17.26 -2.26 1.37
N ASN A 14 -16.17 -2.78 1.93
CA ASN A 14 -15.13 -2.01 2.61
C ASN A 14 -13.83 -2.81 2.64
N THR A 15 -12.76 -2.23 3.18
CA THR A 15 -11.43 -2.84 3.25
C THR A 15 -11.31 -4.04 4.20
N LEU A 16 -12.29 -4.24 5.06
CA LEU A 16 -12.34 -5.37 6.00
C LEU A 16 -13.08 -6.58 5.43
N THR A 17 -13.87 -6.37 4.37
CA THR A 17 -14.61 -7.44 3.69
C THR A 17 -13.73 -8.12 2.68
N LEU A 18 -13.41 -9.41 2.90
CA LEU A 18 -12.58 -10.20 2.01
C LEU A 18 -13.42 -11.25 1.27
N LYS A 19 -13.08 -11.49 -0.01
CA LYS A 19 -13.63 -12.56 -0.86
C LYS A 19 -12.67 -13.74 -0.99
N ALA A 20 -11.35 -13.49 -0.89
CA ALA A 20 -10.36 -14.57 -0.93
C ALA A 20 -10.58 -15.56 0.19
N ARG A 21 -10.44 -16.84 -0.15
CA ARG A 21 -10.71 -17.98 0.75
C ARG A 21 -9.50 -18.90 0.85
N LEU A 22 -9.24 -19.34 2.07
CA LEU A 22 -8.37 -20.45 2.38
C LEU A 22 -9.26 -21.59 2.89
N THR A 23 -9.43 -22.64 2.09
CA THR A 23 -10.35 -23.75 2.38
C THR A 23 -9.58 -25.05 2.59
N ALA A 24 -10.02 -25.86 3.54
CA ALA A 24 -9.49 -27.19 3.73
C ALA A 24 -10.02 -28.14 2.65
N GLN A 25 -9.11 -28.93 2.04
CA GLN A 25 -9.45 -30.00 1.12
C GLN A 25 -8.64 -31.27 1.46
N GLY A 26 -9.23 -32.17 2.22
CA GLY A 26 -8.49 -33.27 2.82
C GLY A 26 -7.39 -32.74 3.76
N ASP A 27 -6.17 -33.21 3.57
CA ASP A 27 -5.00 -32.81 4.36
C ASP A 27 -4.34 -31.51 3.84
N SER A 28 -4.88 -30.89 2.79
CA SER A 28 -4.32 -29.70 2.15
C SER A 28 -5.19 -28.47 2.39
N LEU A 29 -4.53 -27.29 2.41
CA LEU A 29 -5.20 -25.99 2.38
C LEU A 29 -5.07 -25.41 0.97
N LEU A 30 -6.17 -24.95 0.39
CA LEU A 30 -6.18 -24.30 -0.93
C LEU A 30 -6.61 -22.82 -0.81
N LEU A 31 -5.79 -21.96 -1.38
CA LEU A 31 -6.03 -20.52 -1.38
C LEU A 31 -6.56 -20.08 -2.75
N ASN A 32 -7.71 -19.38 -2.74
CA ASN A 32 -8.40 -18.89 -3.92
C ASN A 32 -8.75 -17.41 -3.76
N GLY A 33 -8.65 -16.64 -4.85
CA GLY A 33 -9.06 -15.24 -4.86
C GLY A 33 -8.24 -14.36 -5.78
N GLN A 34 -8.45 -13.04 -5.63
CA GLN A 34 -7.73 -12.03 -6.39
C GLN A 34 -7.41 -10.85 -5.48
N LYS A 35 -6.17 -10.36 -5.56
CA LYS A 35 -5.70 -9.23 -4.78
C LYS A 35 -5.21 -8.12 -5.70
N PHE A 36 -5.35 -6.89 -5.25
CA PHE A 36 -4.95 -5.69 -5.97
C PHE A 36 -4.03 -4.86 -5.09
N TYR A 37 -3.30 -3.93 -5.71
CA TYR A 37 -2.35 -3.08 -4.99
C TYR A 37 -1.36 -3.89 -4.14
N SER A 38 -0.89 -5.01 -4.73
CA SER A 38 -0.01 -5.97 -4.05
C SER A 38 1.43 -5.50 -4.06
N THR A 39 1.69 -4.47 -3.25
CA THR A 39 2.98 -3.78 -3.18
C THR A 39 4.13 -4.75 -2.92
N GLY A 40 5.13 -4.69 -3.80
CA GLY A 40 6.34 -5.50 -3.71
C GLY A 40 6.17 -6.97 -4.08
N ALA A 41 4.96 -7.46 -4.35
CA ALA A 41 4.73 -8.88 -4.68
C ALA A 41 5.51 -9.33 -5.93
N LEU A 42 5.63 -8.45 -6.95
CA LEU A 42 6.33 -8.76 -8.19
C LEU A 42 7.81 -9.15 -7.96
N PHE A 43 8.45 -8.59 -6.94
CA PHE A 43 9.87 -8.80 -6.64
C PHE A 43 10.11 -9.64 -5.37
N ALA A 44 9.04 -10.16 -4.79
CA ALA A 44 9.10 -10.91 -3.54
C ALA A 44 9.52 -12.36 -3.74
N HIS A 45 10.09 -12.96 -2.71
CA HIS A 45 10.29 -14.39 -2.59
C HIS A 45 9.05 -15.08 -2.02
N TRP A 46 8.33 -14.37 -1.15
CA TRP A 46 7.11 -14.78 -0.48
C TRP A 46 6.06 -13.70 -0.59
N VAL A 47 4.80 -14.11 -0.73
CA VAL A 47 3.64 -13.21 -0.76
C VAL A 47 2.78 -13.50 0.46
N ALA A 48 2.56 -12.48 1.30
CA ALA A 48 1.67 -12.55 2.44
C ALA A 48 0.24 -12.20 1.99
N VAL A 49 -0.63 -13.20 1.96
CA VAL A 49 -1.99 -13.11 1.43
C VAL A 49 -3.01 -13.10 2.58
N LYS A 50 -3.85 -12.07 2.66
CA LYS A 50 -5.01 -12.06 3.55
C LYS A 50 -6.17 -12.81 2.92
N ALA A 51 -6.77 -13.74 3.66
CA ALA A 51 -7.94 -14.51 3.24
C ALA A 51 -8.87 -14.77 4.43
N LEU A 52 -10.05 -15.33 4.16
CA LEU A 52 -10.92 -15.90 5.19
C LEU A 52 -10.77 -17.43 5.16
N ASN A 53 -10.68 -18.03 6.34
CA ASN A 53 -10.75 -19.49 6.50
C ASN A 53 -12.19 -20.00 6.42
N ASP A 54 -12.41 -21.30 6.60
CA ASP A 54 -13.73 -21.92 6.53
C ASP A 54 -14.69 -21.41 7.63
N ASP A 55 -14.17 -20.95 8.76
CA ASP A 55 -14.94 -20.30 9.83
C ASP A 55 -15.25 -18.81 9.54
N GLY A 56 -14.86 -18.29 8.39
CA GLY A 56 -15.01 -16.87 8.03
C GLY A 56 -14.07 -15.92 8.80
N LYS A 57 -13.05 -16.44 9.48
CA LYS A 57 -12.07 -15.65 10.23
C LYS A 57 -10.89 -15.26 9.33
N GLN A 58 -10.34 -14.06 9.57
CA GLN A 58 -9.23 -13.55 8.78
C GLN A 58 -7.92 -14.26 9.14
N VAL A 59 -7.28 -14.82 8.14
CA VAL A 59 -5.94 -15.44 8.22
C VAL A 59 -4.96 -14.75 7.28
N MET A 60 -3.67 -14.97 7.53
CA MET A 60 -2.60 -14.57 6.64
C MET A 60 -1.81 -15.82 6.22
N ALA A 61 -1.87 -16.14 4.94
CA ALA A 61 -1.14 -17.24 4.33
C ALA A 61 0.11 -16.75 3.62
N PHE A 62 1.26 -17.37 3.88
CA PHE A 62 2.51 -17.06 3.20
C PHE A 62 2.71 -18.03 2.05
N VAL A 63 2.76 -17.50 0.83
CA VAL A 63 2.88 -18.28 -0.41
C VAL A 63 4.23 -17.99 -1.03
N ARG A 64 5.01 -19.05 -1.33
CA ARG A 64 6.29 -18.93 -2.02
C ARG A 64 6.08 -18.57 -3.48
N ARG A 65 6.94 -17.70 -4.02
CA ARG A 65 6.95 -17.40 -5.46
C ARG A 65 7.15 -18.69 -6.26
N GLY A 66 6.37 -18.84 -7.33
CA GLY A 66 6.41 -20.03 -8.18
C GLY A 66 5.54 -21.19 -7.70
N THR A 67 4.83 -21.06 -6.58
CA THR A 67 3.84 -22.05 -6.18
C THR A 67 2.76 -22.19 -7.27
N PRO A 68 2.39 -23.41 -7.68
CA PRO A 68 1.32 -23.64 -8.65
C PRO A 68 0.04 -22.88 -8.28
N GLY A 69 -0.63 -22.27 -9.27
CA GLY A 69 -1.84 -21.49 -9.04
C GLY A 69 -1.61 -20.05 -8.61
N LEU A 70 -0.43 -19.67 -8.13
CA LEU A 70 -0.05 -18.28 -7.86
C LEU A 70 0.42 -17.59 -9.14
N ARG A 71 -0.23 -16.50 -9.51
CA ARG A 71 0.19 -15.63 -10.61
C ARG A 71 0.26 -14.17 -10.15
N ILE A 72 1.42 -13.56 -10.31
CA ILE A 72 1.64 -12.14 -10.03
C ILE A 72 1.70 -11.42 -11.38
N VAL A 73 0.84 -10.42 -11.56
CA VAL A 73 0.68 -9.68 -12.80
C VAL A 73 1.38 -8.34 -12.67
N ASP A 74 2.21 -8.00 -13.66
CA ASP A 74 2.86 -6.69 -13.76
C ASP A 74 1.92 -5.72 -14.50
N ASP A 75 0.90 -5.24 -13.79
CA ASP A 75 -0.13 -4.33 -14.30
C ASP A 75 -0.23 -3.03 -13.49
N TRP A 76 0.79 -2.70 -12.71
CA TRP A 76 0.85 -1.44 -11.98
C TRP A 76 1.15 -0.27 -12.91
N SER A 77 0.22 0.71 -12.96
CA SER A 77 0.30 1.86 -13.86
C SER A 77 0.03 3.21 -13.17
N GLY A 78 0.30 3.30 -11.86
CA GLY A 78 0.13 4.56 -11.12
C GLY A 78 1.06 5.67 -11.64
N PHE A 79 0.60 6.93 -11.62
CA PHE A 79 1.43 8.07 -12.00
C PHE A 79 2.53 8.35 -10.97
N GLY A 80 2.28 8.11 -9.68
CA GLY A 80 3.25 8.15 -8.58
C GLY A 80 3.64 6.75 -8.13
N GLN A 81 4.66 6.64 -7.26
CA GLN A 81 5.14 5.37 -6.69
C GLN A 81 5.30 4.25 -7.73
N ARG A 82 5.84 4.58 -8.88
CA ARG A 82 5.90 3.70 -10.05
C ARG A 82 6.72 2.44 -9.81
N THR A 83 7.70 2.53 -8.93
CA THR A 83 8.64 1.45 -8.61
C THR A 83 8.13 0.45 -7.58
N THR A 84 6.94 0.67 -6.99
CA THR A 84 6.37 -0.26 -5.99
C THR A 84 5.82 -1.53 -6.60
N ALA A 85 5.59 -1.56 -7.92
CA ALA A 85 5.00 -2.69 -8.65
C ALA A 85 3.77 -3.26 -7.94
N SER A 86 2.84 -2.35 -7.57
CA SER A 86 1.66 -2.68 -6.77
C SER A 86 0.53 -3.29 -7.62
N GLY A 87 0.87 -4.31 -8.42
CA GLY A 87 -0.01 -4.97 -9.37
C GLY A 87 -0.98 -5.98 -8.74
N THR A 88 -1.52 -6.83 -9.60
CA THR A 88 -2.52 -7.84 -9.27
C THR A 88 -1.88 -9.18 -8.89
N VAL A 89 -2.45 -9.86 -7.89
CA VAL A 89 -2.14 -11.24 -7.54
C VAL A 89 -3.37 -12.11 -7.73
N LEU A 90 -3.25 -13.14 -8.56
CA LEU A 90 -4.28 -14.14 -8.84
C LEU A 90 -3.94 -15.44 -8.13
N LEU A 91 -4.93 -16.03 -7.49
CA LEU A 91 -4.84 -17.24 -6.67
C LEU A 91 -5.89 -18.23 -7.16
N ASN A 92 -5.44 -19.35 -7.69
CA ASN A 92 -6.30 -20.40 -8.21
C ASN A 92 -5.84 -21.74 -7.66
N ASN A 93 -6.52 -22.24 -6.64
CA ASN A 93 -6.21 -23.48 -5.93
C ASN A 93 -4.72 -23.55 -5.52
N VAL A 94 -4.20 -22.46 -4.96
CA VAL A 94 -2.81 -22.40 -4.50
C VAL A 94 -2.66 -23.24 -3.25
N PRO A 95 -1.83 -24.31 -3.26
CA PRO A 95 -1.59 -25.10 -2.07
C PRO A 95 -0.80 -24.29 -1.04
N VAL A 96 -1.21 -24.38 0.22
CA VAL A 96 -0.58 -23.72 1.36
C VAL A 96 -0.37 -24.70 2.49
N ASP A 97 0.85 -24.75 3.02
CA ASP A 97 1.15 -25.53 4.21
C ASP A 97 0.54 -24.87 5.45
N ALA A 98 -0.05 -25.63 6.34
CA ALA A 98 -0.71 -25.10 7.55
C ALA A 98 0.25 -24.29 8.44
N GLU A 99 1.53 -24.68 8.48
CA GLU A 99 2.56 -23.98 9.24
C GLU A 99 2.88 -22.56 8.69
N LEU A 100 2.48 -22.28 7.44
CA LEU A 100 2.62 -20.99 6.78
C LEU A 100 1.37 -20.11 6.90
N VAL A 101 0.43 -20.47 7.78
CA VAL A 101 -0.79 -19.73 8.03
C VAL A 101 -0.80 -19.16 9.44
N ILE A 102 -1.03 -17.86 9.54
CA ILE A 102 -1.19 -17.15 10.80
C ILE A 102 -2.65 -16.79 11.00
N ASP A 103 -3.19 -17.07 12.17
CA ASP A 103 -4.53 -16.66 12.62
C ASP A 103 -4.54 -15.12 12.87
N ASN A 104 -4.59 -14.36 11.79
CA ASN A 104 -4.48 -12.89 11.87
C ASN A 104 -5.60 -12.24 12.70
N TRP A 105 -6.77 -12.88 12.79
CA TRP A 105 -7.89 -12.44 13.61
C TRP A 105 -7.55 -12.37 15.11
N ARG A 106 -6.66 -13.24 15.60
CA ARG A 106 -6.23 -13.24 17.02
C ARG A 106 -5.45 -11.99 17.39
N LEU A 107 -4.80 -11.33 16.43
CA LEU A 107 -4.08 -10.09 16.67
C LEU A 107 -5.00 -8.93 17.07
N SER A 108 -6.30 -9.00 16.72
CA SER A 108 -7.30 -8.01 17.13
C SER A 108 -7.87 -8.26 18.53
N GLU A 109 -7.65 -9.44 19.10
CA GLU A 109 -8.15 -9.81 20.44
C GLU A 109 -7.18 -9.44 21.56
N THR A 110 -5.95 -9.09 21.23
CA THR A 110 -4.91 -8.72 22.18
C THR A 110 -4.39 -7.32 21.92
N PRO A 111 -4.07 -6.51 22.96
CA PRO A 111 -3.41 -5.23 22.78
C PRO A 111 -2.06 -5.42 22.08
N THR A 112 -1.87 -4.74 20.92
CA THR A 112 -0.62 -4.76 20.18
C THR A 112 -0.19 -3.36 19.81
N THR A 113 1.10 -3.14 19.60
CA THR A 113 1.65 -1.88 19.07
C THR A 113 1.62 -1.81 17.56
N GLN A 114 1.25 -2.89 16.86
CA GLN A 114 1.33 -2.99 15.41
C GLN A 114 0.55 -1.89 14.69
N GLY A 115 -0.69 -1.62 15.12
CA GLY A 115 -1.51 -0.57 14.55
C GLY A 115 -0.89 0.82 14.73
N ALA A 116 -0.43 1.13 15.95
CA ALA A 116 0.20 2.40 16.28
C ALA A 116 1.50 2.62 15.48
N VAL A 117 2.35 1.61 15.39
CA VAL A 117 3.59 1.67 14.58
C VAL A 117 3.27 1.88 13.10
N SER A 118 2.29 1.17 12.56
CA SER A 118 1.88 1.31 11.16
C SER A 118 1.37 2.73 10.86
N GLN A 119 0.54 3.30 11.73
CA GLN A 119 0.03 4.67 11.58
C GLN A 119 1.14 5.71 11.72
N LEU A 120 2.08 5.52 12.64
CA LEU A 120 3.22 6.42 12.82
C LEU A 120 4.12 6.43 11.58
N ILE A 121 4.39 5.27 10.98
CA ILE A 121 5.16 5.16 9.73
C ILE A 121 4.44 5.92 8.61
N GLN A 122 3.13 5.75 8.46
CA GLN A 122 2.35 6.46 7.45
C GLN A 122 2.41 7.97 7.66
N ALA A 123 2.20 8.44 8.88
CA ALA A 123 2.28 9.86 9.22
C ALA A 123 3.68 10.45 8.93
N ALA A 124 4.74 9.69 9.20
CA ALA A 124 6.11 10.12 8.90
C ALA A 124 6.38 10.23 7.39
N ILE A 125 5.81 9.32 6.58
CA ILE A 125 5.90 9.39 5.12
C ILE A 125 5.17 10.64 4.61
N ASP A 126 3.94 10.88 5.06
CA ASP A 126 3.12 12.01 4.64
C ASP A 126 3.78 13.34 5.03
N LEU A 127 4.35 13.42 6.24
CA LEU A 127 5.11 14.59 6.69
C LEU A 127 6.36 14.83 5.82
N GLY A 128 7.09 13.78 5.47
CA GLY A 128 8.26 13.87 4.59
C GLY A 128 7.91 14.41 3.21
N ILE A 129 6.81 13.94 2.62
CA ILE A 129 6.31 14.41 1.32
C ILE A 129 5.87 15.88 1.42
N ALA A 130 5.12 16.25 2.46
CA ALA A 130 4.67 17.63 2.65
C ALA A 130 5.86 18.60 2.81
N ARG A 131 6.85 18.21 3.60
CA ARG A 131 8.07 19.03 3.79
C ARG A 131 8.81 19.25 2.49
N GLU A 132 9.07 18.21 1.72
CA GLU A 132 9.75 18.34 0.42
C GLU A 132 8.94 19.19 -0.56
N ALA A 133 7.62 19.06 -0.59
CA ALA A 133 6.76 19.87 -1.43
C ALA A 133 6.83 21.36 -1.07
N ILE A 134 6.91 21.71 0.23
CA ILE A 134 7.07 23.09 0.70
C ILE A 134 8.44 23.63 0.31
N ASP A 135 9.50 22.88 0.52
CA ASP A 135 10.86 23.27 0.22
C ASP A 135 11.03 23.48 -1.31
N ASP A 136 10.48 22.58 -2.12
CA ASP A 136 10.52 22.68 -3.59
C ASP A 136 9.69 23.87 -4.10
N SER A 137 8.49 24.07 -3.56
CA SER A 137 7.65 25.23 -3.88
C SER A 137 8.35 26.56 -3.53
N THR A 138 8.99 26.63 -2.37
CA THR A 138 9.73 27.81 -1.92
C THR A 138 10.90 28.10 -2.86
N ARG A 139 11.64 27.08 -3.24
CA ARG A 139 12.75 27.18 -4.20
C ARG A 139 12.25 27.63 -5.58
N PHE A 140 11.16 27.01 -6.08
CA PHE A 140 10.55 27.37 -7.36
C PHE A 140 10.12 28.84 -7.40
N VAL A 141 9.47 29.35 -6.34
CA VAL A 141 9.04 30.75 -6.24
C VAL A 141 10.23 31.70 -6.28
N ARG A 142 11.35 31.36 -5.63
CA ARG A 142 12.56 32.22 -5.59
C ARG A 142 13.32 32.21 -6.91
N GLU A 143 13.38 31.09 -7.61
CA GLU A 143 14.32 30.89 -8.72
C GLU A 143 13.67 30.91 -10.09
N LYS A 144 12.39 30.51 -10.20
CA LYS A 144 11.78 30.21 -11.51
C LYS A 144 10.40 30.82 -11.73
N ALA A 145 9.64 31.06 -10.67
CA ALA A 145 8.28 31.56 -10.81
C ALA A 145 8.29 32.99 -11.38
N ARG A 146 7.34 33.27 -12.27
CA ARG A 146 7.07 34.62 -12.76
C ARG A 146 6.03 35.27 -11.85
N PRO A 147 6.16 36.59 -11.56
CA PRO A 147 5.13 37.33 -10.85
C PRO A 147 3.82 37.35 -11.66
N TRP A 148 2.71 37.49 -10.96
CA TRP A 148 1.44 37.78 -11.61
C TRP A 148 1.48 39.12 -12.29
N ILE A 149 0.85 39.26 -13.46
CA ILE A 149 0.96 40.48 -14.30
C ILE A 149 0.53 41.75 -13.57
N ASP A 150 -0.47 41.66 -12.69
CA ASP A 150 -1.02 42.77 -11.94
C ASP A 150 -0.41 42.95 -10.54
N ALA A 151 0.60 42.15 -10.19
CA ALA A 151 1.22 42.21 -8.86
C ALA A 151 2.15 43.42 -8.68
N ASN A 152 2.56 44.09 -9.77
CA ASN A 152 3.47 45.22 -9.77
C ASN A 152 4.80 44.98 -9.02
N VAL A 153 5.31 43.77 -9.10
CA VAL A 153 6.61 43.36 -8.52
C VAL A 153 7.48 42.72 -9.60
N GLU A 154 8.80 42.82 -9.43
CA GLU A 154 9.75 42.26 -10.40
C GLU A 154 9.91 40.74 -10.25
N ARG A 155 9.72 40.22 -9.04
CA ARG A 155 9.92 38.79 -8.71
C ARG A 155 8.71 38.24 -7.99
N ALA A 156 8.36 37.00 -8.28
CA ALA A 156 7.27 36.30 -7.58
C ALA A 156 7.50 36.19 -6.06
N SER A 157 8.77 36.14 -5.65
CA SER A 157 9.15 36.13 -4.22
C SER A 157 8.88 37.45 -3.48
N ASP A 158 8.57 38.52 -4.19
CA ASP A 158 8.29 39.84 -3.61
C ASP A 158 6.77 40.12 -3.57
N ASP A 159 5.96 39.21 -4.14
CA ASP A 159 4.49 39.26 -4.11
C ASP A 159 4.00 38.85 -2.71
N LEU A 160 3.26 39.75 -2.05
CA LEU A 160 2.74 39.55 -0.70
C LEU A 160 1.75 38.36 -0.60
N TYR A 161 0.98 38.10 -1.67
CA TYR A 161 0.08 36.96 -1.69
C TYR A 161 0.84 35.64 -1.78
N VAL A 162 1.86 35.58 -2.61
CA VAL A 162 2.74 34.39 -2.71
C VAL A 162 3.46 34.12 -1.39
N ILE A 163 3.98 35.18 -0.75
CA ILE A 163 4.63 35.09 0.58
C ILE A 163 3.64 34.56 1.61
N ALA A 164 2.43 35.11 1.64
CA ALA A 164 1.38 34.68 2.58
C ALA A 164 0.98 33.22 2.37
N ASP A 165 0.85 32.76 1.11
CA ASP A 165 0.45 31.40 0.79
C ASP A 165 1.55 30.41 1.15
N ILE A 166 2.81 30.68 0.83
CA ILE A 166 3.95 29.86 1.28
C ILE A 166 4.03 29.83 2.82
N GLY A 167 3.77 30.97 3.48
CA GLY A 167 3.75 31.06 4.94
C GLY A 167 2.69 30.19 5.62
N LYS A 168 1.53 29.99 4.98
CA LYS A 168 0.45 29.12 5.47
C LYS A 168 0.80 27.63 5.39
N LEU A 169 1.73 27.25 4.52
CA LEU A 169 2.15 25.85 4.35
C LEU A 169 3.15 25.38 5.42
N LYS A 170 3.77 26.30 6.16
CA LYS A 170 4.71 26.01 7.25
C LYS A 170 4.00 25.81 8.59
#